data_c15e335375e8318e1c0cb18ec62a1d3d
#
_entry.id   c15e335375e8318e1c0cb18ec62a1d3d
#
_cell.length_a   1.000
_cell.length_b   1.000
_cell.length_c   1.000
_cell.angle_alpha   90.00
_cell.angle_beta   90.00
_cell.angle_gamma   90.00
#
_symmetry.space_group_name_H-M   'P 1'
#
loop_
_entity.id
_entity.type
_entity.pdbx_description
1 polymer ?
#
loop_
_entity_poly.entity_id
_entity_poly.type
_entity_poly.pdbx_seq_one_letter_code
_entity_poly.pdbx_strand_id
1 'polypeptide(L)'
;MPVDVVAVDAHRWGLPLAAARNRAAERAIASGAELLVFLDVDCIPGQRLVERYREVARDATPGSDDVWSGAVHYLPPPADGRAYTSMELEQSRPHSARPVSPPEGVAAADDLRLFWSLSFAITADTWQRVGGFDEGYDGYGGEDTDFAMRLARADGRLWWVGGAAAYHQHHEVESPPRRHLADIVRNSNRFAGRWGWFPMEGWLTAFADEGLITLAGRTPRWHLTAAGHRAARRP
;
A
#
# COMPACT_ATOMS: atom_id res chain seq x y z
N MET A 1 9.06 20.39 -13.04
CA MET A 1 7.69 20.55 -12.49
C MET A 1 7.81 21.19 -11.12
N PRO A 2 6.90 22.10 -10.72
CA PRO A 2 6.89 22.59 -9.35
C PRO A 2 6.62 21.42 -8.40
N VAL A 3 7.32 21.41 -7.26
CA VAL A 3 7.12 20.45 -6.18
C VAL A 3 6.37 21.19 -5.07
N ASP A 4 5.24 20.62 -4.64
CA ASP A 4 4.48 21.11 -3.49
C ASP A 4 4.70 20.14 -2.33
N VAL A 5 5.18 20.64 -1.19
CA VAL A 5 5.43 19.85 0.01
C VAL A 5 4.29 20.12 0.99
N VAL A 6 3.50 19.09 1.27
CA VAL A 6 2.36 19.17 2.18
C VAL A 6 2.72 18.48 3.49
N ALA A 7 2.74 19.25 4.58
CA ALA A 7 2.99 18.72 5.90
C ALA A 7 1.76 17.97 6.43
N VAL A 8 2.01 16.85 7.09
CA VAL A 8 1.01 16.09 7.84
C VAL A 8 1.52 15.91 9.26
N ASP A 9 0.67 16.21 10.24
CA ASP A 9 1.06 16.06 11.64
C ASP A 9 1.32 14.58 11.98
N ALA A 10 2.42 14.33 12.67
CA ALA A 10 2.71 12.99 13.16
C ALA A 10 1.65 12.57 14.18
N HIS A 11 1.13 11.36 14.01
CA HIS A 11 0.17 10.79 14.94
C HIS A 11 0.89 10.15 16.14
N ARG A 12 0.12 10.02 17.23
CA ARG A 12 0.63 9.45 18.50
C ARG A 12 1.19 8.03 18.36
N TRP A 13 0.69 7.28 17.38
CA TRP A 13 0.92 5.85 17.26
C TRP A 13 1.83 5.44 16.11
N GLY A 14 2.23 6.36 15.24
CA GLY A 14 3.07 6.03 14.11
C GLY A 14 2.99 7.02 12.95
N LEU A 15 3.41 6.58 11.78
CA LEU A 15 3.34 7.37 10.55
C LEU A 15 1.89 7.43 10.05
N PRO A 16 1.32 8.62 9.82
CA PRO A 16 -0.04 8.78 9.34
C PRO A 16 -0.13 8.55 7.82
N LEU A 17 0.17 7.32 7.35
CA LEU A 17 0.27 6.99 5.92
C LEU A 17 -1.04 7.27 5.16
N ALA A 18 -2.18 6.87 5.73
CA ALA A 18 -3.49 7.13 5.16
C ALA A 18 -3.77 8.63 5.02
N ALA A 19 -3.55 9.39 6.10
CA ALA A 19 -3.75 10.85 6.10
C ALA A 19 -2.81 11.57 5.13
N ALA A 20 -1.56 11.12 5.03
CA ALA A 20 -0.58 11.68 4.10
C ALA A 20 -1.02 11.51 2.64
N ARG A 21 -1.48 10.30 2.26
CA ARG A 21 -2.01 10.04 0.92
C ARG A 21 -3.28 10.83 0.64
N ASN A 22 -4.20 10.92 1.60
CA ASN A 22 -5.42 11.71 1.47
C ASN A 22 -5.11 13.20 1.26
N ARG A 23 -4.24 13.76 2.07
CA ARG A 23 -3.87 15.18 1.98
C ARG A 23 -3.19 15.50 0.65
N ALA A 24 -2.32 14.61 0.16
CA ALA A 24 -1.70 14.77 -1.15
C ALA A 24 -2.74 14.73 -2.28
N ALA A 25 -3.70 13.80 -2.21
CA ALA A 25 -4.80 13.70 -3.16
C ALA A 25 -5.69 14.95 -3.15
N GLU A 26 -6.12 15.40 -1.97
CA GLU A 26 -6.90 16.64 -1.81
C GLU A 26 -6.21 17.83 -2.46
N ARG A 27 -4.92 17.98 -2.21
CA ARG A 27 -4.13 19.08 -2.78
C ARG A 27 -4.02 19.00 -4.31
N ALA A 28 -3.79 17.80 -4.85
CA ALA A 28 -3.72 17.58 -6.29
C ALA A 28 -5.08 17.87 -6.96
N ILE A 29 -6.17 17.35 -6.41
CA ILE A 29 -7.54 17.57 -6.93
C ILE A 29 -7.90 19.06 -6.87
N ALA A 30 -7.62 19.76 -5.77
CA ALA A 30 -7.84 21.21 -5.65
C ALA A 30 -7.04 22.02 -6.68
N SER A 31 -5.95 21.44 -7.22
CA SER A 31 -5.15 22.03 -8.31
C SER A 31 -5.60 21.59 -9.71
N GLY A 32 -6.74 20.89 -9.82
CA GLY A 32 -7.33 20.46 -11.09
C GLY A 32 -6.80 19.12 -11.63
N ALA A 33 -6.18 18.29 -10.81
CA ALA A 33 -5.75 16.96 -11.25
C ALA A 33 -6.96 16.04 -11.46
N GLU A 34 -7.07 15.44 -12.64
CA GLU A 34 -8.09 14.45 -13.00
C GLU A 34 -7.61 13.01 -12.77
N LEU A 35 -6.28 12.78 -12.81
CA LEU A 35 -5.63 11.51 -12.53
C LEU A 35 -4.62 11.69 -11.41
N LEU A 36 -4.75 10.87 -10.38
CA LEU A 36 -3.82 10.76 -9.27
C LEU A 36 -2.88 9.59 -9.49
N VAL A 37 -1.58 9.81 -9.38
CA VAL A 37 -0.56 8.77 -9.41
C VAL A 37 0.16 8.78 -8.07
N PHE A 38 0.02 7.71 -7.34
CA PHE A 38 0.69 7.51 -6.05
C PHE A 38 1.97 6.71 -6.24
N LEU A 39 3.00 7.12 -5.54
CA LEU A 39 4.28 6.43 -5.49
C LEU A 39 4.89 6.65 -4.11
N ASP A 40 5.25 5.57 -3.42
CA ASP A 40 5.88 5.67 -2.11
C ASP A 40 7.29 6.28 -2.23
N VAL A 41 7.72 6.98 -1.18
CA VAL A 41 8.95 7.79 -1.17
C VAL A 41 10.23 6.98 -1.39
N ASP A 42 10.20 5.70 -1.08
CA ASP A 42 11.28 4.73 -1.29
C ASP A 42 11.20 3.99 -2.63
N CYS A 43 10.28 4.39 -3.50
CA CYS A 43 10.13 3.83 -4.84
C CYS A 43 10.70 4.78 -5.91
N ILE A 44 11.55 4.24 -6.79
CA ILE A 44 12.04 4.93 -7.97
C ILE A 44 11.05 4.67 -9.11
N PRO A 45 10.49 5.71 -9.77
CA PRO A 45 9.59 5.51 -10.89
C PRO A 45 10.33 4.97 -12.13
N GLY A 46 9.78 3.99 -12.79
CA GLY A 46 10.22 3.59 -14.12
C GLY A 46 10.00 4.71 -15.15
N GLN A 47 10.79 4.73 -16.21
CA GLN A 47 10.76 5.82 -17.22
C GLN A 47 9.37 6.05 -17.82
N ARG A 48 8.57 5.00 -17.97
CA ARG A 48 7.23 5.07 -18.57
C ARG A 48 6.09 5.05 -17.56
N LEU A 49 6.36 5.02 -16.26
CA LEU A 49 5.34 4.83 -15.22
C LEU A 49 4.15 5.78 -15.37
N VAL A 50 4.40 7.09 -15.41
CA VAL A 50 3.33 8.10 -15.49
C VAL A 50 2.63 8.07 -16.85
N GLU A 51 3.38 7.86 -17.94
CA GLU A 51 2.83 7.73 -19.29
C GLU A 51 1.86 6.54 -19.35
N ARG A 52 2.29 5.37 -18.87
CA ARG A 52 1.45 4.16 -18.88
C ARG A 52 0.19 4.33 -18.05
N TYR A 53 0.27 4.91 -16.88
CA TYR A 53 -0.93 5.19 -16.08
C TYR A 53 -1.89 6.15 -16.80
N ARG A 54 -1.36 7.18 -17.50
CA ARG A 54 -2.21 8.07 -18.32
C ARG A 54 -2.86 7.36 -19.49
N GLU A 55 -2.16 6.47 -20.18
CA GLU A 55 -2.69 5.69 -21.29
C GLU A 55 -3.87 4.82 -20.82
N VAL A 56 -3.67 3.99 -19.80
CA VAL A 56 -4.72 3.08 -19.30
C VAL A 56 -5.92 3.83 -18.73
N ALA A 57 -5.70 4.97 -18.07
CA ALA A 57 -6.79 5.80 -17.56
C ALA A 57 -7.61 6.44 -18.69
N ARG A 58 -6.97 6.82 -19.80
CA ARG A 58 -7.66 7.36 -20.98
C ARG A 58 -8.49 6.31 -21.71
N ASP A 59 -7.99 5.07 -21.74
CA ASP A 59 -8.64 3.95 -22.42
C ASP A 59 -9.72 3.26 -21.56
N ALA A 60 -9.85 3.67 -20.29
CA ALA A 60 -10.84 3.12 -19.36
C ALA A 60 -12.27 3.47 -19.78
N THR A 61 -13.21 2.61 -19.41
CA THR A 61 -14.64 2.90 -19.63
C THR A 61 -15.04 4.14 -18.83
N PRO A 62 -15.64 5.16 -19.46
CA PRO A 62 -16.10 6.33 -18.74
C PRO A 62 -17.02 5.97 -17.56
N GLY A 63 -16.71 6.50 -16.38
CA GLY A 63 -17.49 6.27 -15.16
C GLY A 63 -17.21 4.93 -14.46
N SER A 64 -16.24 4.13 -14.94
CA SER A 64 -15.79 2.95 -14.20
C SER A 64 -14.96 3.36 -12.97
N ASP A 65 -15.12 2.58 -11.87
CA ASP A 65 -14.32 2.75 -10.67
C ASP A 65 -13.09 1.85 -10.72
N ASP A 66 -12.13 2.25 -11.57
CA ASP A 66 -10.92 1.48 -11.81
C ASP A 66 -9.72 2.04 -11.01
N VAL A 67 -8.91 1.12 -10.47
CA VAL A 67 -7.59 1.38 -9.89
C VAL A 67 -6.55 0.61 -10.70
N TRP A 68 -5.47 1.27 -11.07
CA TRP A 68 -4.38 0.71 -11.88
C TRP A 68 -3.12 0.59 -11.05
N SER A 69 -2.57 -0.62 -10.91
CA SER A 69 -1.36 -0.89 -10.15
C SER A 69 -0.29 -1.50 -11.06
N GLY A 70 0.85 -0.81 -11.19
CA GLY A 70 2.02 -1.31 -11.90
C GLY A 70 2.82 -2.32 -11.08
N ALA A 71 3.74 -3.01 -11.74
CA ALA A 71 4.67 -3.90 -11.07
C ALA A 71 5.63 -3.09 -10.19
N VAL A 72 5.76 -3.49 -8.92
CA VAL A 72 6.80 -2.96 -8.03
C VAL A 72 7.89 -4.02 -7.89
N HIS A 73 9.09 -3.67 -8.36
CA HIS A 73 10.28 -4.50 -8.30
C HIS A 73 11.07 -4.20 -7.04
N TYR A 74 11.63 -5.19 -6.40
CA TYR A 74 12.41 -5.02 -5.18
C TYR A 74 13.91 -5.08 -5.52
N LEU A 75 14.61 -4.03 -5.15
CA LEU A 75 16.02 -3.87 -5.42
C LEU A 75 16.87 -4.53 -4.32
N PRO A 76 18.02 -5.13 -4.68
CA PRO A 76 18.99 -5.59 -3.69
C PRO A 76 19.66 -4.37 -3.00
N PRO A 77 20.43 -4.58 -1.92
CA PRO A 77 21.27 -3.53 -1.36
C PRO A 77 22.12 -2.87 -2.46
N PRO A 78 22.19 -1.53 -2.50
CA PRO A 78 22.99 -0.85 -3.50
C PRO A 78 24.48 -1.17 -3.29
N ALA A 79 25.21 -1.48 -4.36
CA ALA A 79 26.63 -1.72 -4.28
C ALA A 79 27.35 -0.45 -3.78
N ASP A 80 28.18 -0.59 -2.74
CA ASP A 80 29.00 0.50 -2.16
C ASP A 80 28.22 1.76 -1.74
N GLY A 81 26.92 1.61 -1.43
CA GLY A 81 26.06 2.73 -1.01
C GLY A 81 25.77 3.78 -2.09
N ARG A 82 26.06 3.48 -3.35
CA ARG A 82 25.81 4.38 -4.49
C ARG A 82 24.35 4.29 -4.98
N ALA A 83 23.98 5.21 -5.85
CA ALA A 83 22.69 5.16 -6.55
C ALA A 83 22.59 3.93 -7.46
N TYR A 84 21.39 3.41 -7.64
CA TYR A 84 21.11 2.30 -8.56
C TYR A 84 21.35 2.67 -10.01
N THR A 85 21.91 1.74 -10.76
CA THR A 85 22.12 1.84 -12.21
C THR A 85 20.92 1.34 -12.98
N SER A 86 20.77 1.75 -14.24
CA SER A 86 19.71 1.24 -15.12
C SER A 86 19.72 -0.29 -15.23
N MET A 87 20.90 -0.90 -15.27
CA MET A 87 21.04 -2.37 -15.34
C MET A 87 20.50 -3.06 -14.09
N GLU A 88 20.73 -2.51 -12.89
CA GLU A 88 20.19 -3.05 -11.63
C GLU A 88 18.67 -2.94 -11.59
N LEU A 89 18.11 -1.84 -12.10
CA LEU A 89 16.66 -1.70 -12.25
C LEU A 89 16.09 -2.75 -13.19
N GLU A 90 16.68 -2.96 -14.35
CA GLU A 90 16.23 -3.93 -15.36
C GLU A 90 16.32 -5.39 -14.87
N GLN A 91 17.32 -5.72 -14.06
CA GLN A 91 17.53 -7.06 -13.52
C GLN A 91 16.68 -7.36 -12.26
N SER A 92 16.05 -6.36 -11.69
CA SER A 92 15.21 -6.52 -10.51
C SER A 92 13.95 -7.36 -10.79
N ARG A 93 13.33 -7.86 -9.74
CA ARG A 93 12.15 -8.75 -9.85
C ARG A 93 10.99 -8.18 -9.03
N PRO A 94 9.74 -8.35 -9.51
CA PRO A 94 8.58 -8.03 -8.71
C PRO A 94 8.47 -8.98 -7.51
N HIS A 95 7.75 -8.55 -6.49
CA HIS A 95 7.50 -9.36 -5.29
C HIS A 95 6.75 -10.65 -5.66
N SER A 96 7.25 -11.81 -5.19
CA SER A 96 6.74 -13.13 -5.55
C SER A 96 5.30 -13.42 -5.11
N ALA A 97 4.78 -12.68 -4.11
CA ALA A 97 3.39 -12.82 -3.67
C ALA A 97 2.40 -12.10 -4.61
N ARG A 98 2.87 -11.29 -5.57
CA ARG A 98 2.01 -10.63 -6.55
C ARG A 98 1.98 -11.38 -7.87
N PRO A 99 0.85 -11.37 -8.58
CA PRO A 99 0.81 -11.93 -9.92
C PRO A 99 1.77 -11.18 -10.84
N VAL A 100 2.26 -11.87 -11.83
CA VAL A 100 3.11 -11.27 -12.87
C VAL A 100 2.23 -10.33 -13.69
N SER A 101 2.56 -9.04 -13.69
CA SER A 101 1.88 -8.08 -14.58
C SER A 101 2.12 -8.46 -16.04
N PRO A 102 1.16 -8.24 -16.93
CA PRO A 102 1.39 -8.46 -18.35
C PRO A 102 2.58 -7.59 -18.82
N PRO A 103 3.36 -8.01 -19.82
CA PRO A 103 4.46 -7.18 -20.35
C PRO A 103 3.95 -5.82 -20.85
N GLU A 104 2.78 -5.82 -21.47
CA GLU A 104 2.04 -4.65 -21.96
C GLU A 104 0.55 -4.86 -21.71
N GLY A 105 -0.25 -3.77 -21.80
CA GLY A 105 -1.69 -3.83 -21.58
C GLY A 105 -2.05 -3.89 -20.10
N VAL A 106 -3.22 -4.45 -19.81
CA VAL A 106 -3.80 -4.56 -18.47
C VAL A 106 -4.40 -5.95 -18.24
N ALA A 107 -4.38 -6.42 -17.01
CA ALA A 107 -5.08 -7.64 -16.60
C ALA A 107 -5.89 -7.34 -15.33
N ALA A 108 -7.12 -7.83 -15.25
CA ALA A 108 -7.93 -7.69 -14.05
C ALA A 108 -7.30 -8.46 -12.88
N ALA A 109 -7.37 -7.91 -11.70
CA ALA A 109 -6.96 -8.61 -10.49
C ALA A 109 -8.06 -9.56 -10.02
N ASP A 110 -7.72 -10.83 -9.82
CA ASP A 110 -8.62 -11.84 -9.26
C ASP A 110 -8.80 -11.66 -7.75
N ASP A 111 -7.81 -11.07 -7.08
CA ASP A 111 -7.80 -10.85 -5.63
C ASP A 111 -7.37 -9.41 -5.30
N LEU A 112 -8.33 -8.59 -4.87
CA LEU A 112 -8.08 -7.22 -4.48
C LEU A 112 -7.23 -7.09 -3.19
N ARG A 113 -7.10 -8.16 -2.39
CA ARG A 113 -6.25 -8.18 -1.19
C ARG A 113 -4.75 -8.05 -1.53
N LEU A 114 -4.41 -8.25 -2.80
CA LEU A 114 -3.05 -8.04 -3.32
C LEU A 114 -2.78 -6.58 -3.72
N PHE A 115 -3.74 -5.68 -3.53
CA PHE A 115 -3.49 -4.24 -3.67
C PHE A 115 -2.54 -3.78 -2.55
N TRP A 116 -1.41 -3.24 -2.93
CA TRP A 116 -0.45 -2.56 -2.07
C TRP A 116 -0.18 -1.18 -2.67
N SER A 117 -0.31 -0.14 -1.89
CA SER A 117 -0.33 1.24 -2.35
C SER A 117 1.04 1.83 -2.73
N LEU A 118 2.08 1.00 -2.86
CA LEU A 118 3.45 1.41 -3.24
C LEU A 118 3.50 2.18 -4.57
N SER A 119 2.69 1.76 -5.56
CA SER A 119 2.54 2.44 -6.84
C SER A 119 1.18 2.12 -7.45
N PHE A 120 0.35 3.13 -7.64
CA PHE A 120 -0.94 2.97 -8.31
C PHE A 120 -1.44 4.30 -8.89
N ALA A 121 -2.43 4.20 -9.78
CA ALA A 121 -3.15 5.34 -10.30
C ALA A 121 -4.66 5.16 -10.14
N ILE A 122 -5.38 6.27 -10.02
CA ILE A 122 -6.83 6.35 -9.86
C ILE A 122 -7.31 7.71 -10.36
N THR A 123 -8.51 7.78 -10.95
CA THR A 123 -9.09 9.08 -11.28
C THR A 123 -9.53 9.84 -10.04
N ALA A 124 -9.56 11.17 -10.12
CA ALA A 124 -10.05 12.01 -9.02
C ALA A 124 -11.50 11.67 -8.64
N ASP A 125 -12.35 11.39 -9.64
CA ASP A 125 -13.74 11.02 -9.43
C ASP A 125 -13.88 9.69 -8.68
N THR A 126 -13.14 8.65 -9.10
CA THR A 126 -13.13 7.36 -8.40
C THR A 126 -12.57 7.49 -6.98
N TRP A 127 -11.50 8.29 -6.81
CA TRP A 127 -10.94 8.58 -5.49
C TRP A 127 -12.00 9.18 -4.55
N GLN A 128 -12.77 10.15 -5.02
CA GLN A 128 -13.83 10.77 -4.24
C GLN A 128 -14.99 9.81 -3.94
N ARG A 129 -15.38 8.96 -4.89
CA ARG A 129 -16.44 7.96 -4.68
C ARG A 129 -16.03 6.87 -3.69
N VAL A 130 -14.81 6.37 -3.76
CA VAL A 130 -14.26 5.38 -2.82
C VAL A 130 -13.99 6.01 -1.44
N GLY A 131 -13.71 7.33 -1.39
CA GLY A 131 -13.52 8.13 -0.19
C GLY A 131 -12.10 8.09 0.38
N GLY A 132 -11.07 7.94 -0.46
CA GLY A 132 -9.67 7.93 -0.05
C GLY A 132 -9.29 6.78 0.88
N PHE A 133 -8.22 6.89 1.64
CA PHE A 133 -7.86 5.94 2.70
C PHE A 133 -8.60 6.25 4.01
N ASP A 134 -8.89 5.23 4.82
CA ASP A 134 -9.45 5.43 6.16
C ASP A 134 -8.34 5.85 7.13
N GLU A 135 -8.35 7.11 7.57
CA GLU A 135 -7.34 7.69 8.47
C GLU A 135 -7.38 7.12 9.90
N GLY A 136 -8.36 6.29 10.20
CA GLY A 136 -8.37 5.51 11.43
C GLY A 136 -7.35 4.38 11.47
N TYR A 137 -6.72 4.06 10.32
CA TYR A 137 -5.52 3.24 10.27
C TYR A 137 -4.31 4.15 10.51
N ASP A 138 -3.73 4.04 11.68
CA ASP A 138 -2.58 4.82 12.11
C ASP A 138 -1.37 3.88 12.27
N GLY A 139 -0.19 4.31 11.82
CA GLY A 139 0.99 3.46 11.74
C GLY A 139 0.92 2.47 10.57
N TYR A 140 1.40 1.25 10.77
CA TYR A 140 1.65 0.30 9.70
C TYR A 140 0.55 -0.75 9.53
N GLY A 141 0.06 -0.90 8.29
CA GLY A 141 -0.70 -2.05 7.80
C GLY A 141 -2.21 -1.98 7.95
N GLY A 142 -2.89 -2.58 7.00
CA GLY A 142 -4.36 -2.72 6.95
C GLY A 142 -5.08 -1.66 6.13
N GLU A 143 -4.50 -0.47 5.94
CA GLU A 143 -5.10 0.62 5.17
C GLU A 143 -5.28 0.29 3.69
N ASP A 144 -4.30 -0.39 3.10
CA ASP A 144 -4.33 -0.82 1.69
C ASP A 144 -5.45 -1.80 1.43
N THR A 145 -5.52 -2.83 2.27
CA THR A 145 -6.55 -3.87 2.15
C THR A 145 -7.93 -3.28 2.42
N ASP A 146 -8.08 -2.35 3.40
CA ASP A 146 -9.35 -1.65 3.63
C ASP A 146 -9.78 -0.83 2.41
N PHE A 147 -8.84 -0.10 1.80
CA PHE A 147 -9.11 0.65 0.58
C PHE A 147 -9.58 -0.26 -0.55
N ALA A 148 -8.89 -1.39 -0.77
CA ALA A 148 -9.28 -2.38 -1.77
C ALA A 148 -10.67 -2.99 -1.50
N MET A 149 -11.01 -3.27 -0.25
CA MET A 149 -12.34 -3.77 0.10
C MET A 149 -13.43 -2.71 -0.10
N ARG A 150 -13.14 -1.41 0.12
CA ARG A 150 -14.09 -0.34 -0.18
C ARG A 150 -14.25 -0.12 -1.69
N LEU A 151 -13.16 -0.24 -2.47
CA LEU A 151 -13.22 -0.26 -3.91
C LEU A 151 -14.15 -1.39 -4.41
N ALA A 152 -13.99 -2.61 -3.89
CA ALA A 152 -14.87 -3.73 -4.23
C ALA A 152 -16.34 -3.49 -3.89
N ARG A 153 -16.63 -2.83 -2.76
CA ARG A 153 -18.01 -2.46 -2.39
C ARG A 153 -18.65 -1.41 -3.30
N ALA A 154 -17.82 -0.62 -3.96
CA ALA A 154 -18.24 0.35 -4.98
C ALA A 154 -18.30 -0.27 -6.39
N ASP A 155 -18.26 -1.60 -6.51
CA ASP A 155 -18.17 -2.34 -7.77
C ASP A 155 -16.94 -1.94 -8.63
N GLY A 156 -15.93 -1.38 -7.98
CA GLY A 156 -14.68 -0.98 -8.61
C GLY A 156 -13.73 -2.15 -8.85
N ARG A 157 -12.78 -1.96 -9.75
CA ARG A 157 -11.85 -2.99 -10.21
C ARG A 157 -10.40 -2.57 -10.01
N LEU A 158 -9.58 -3.55 -9.69
CA LEU A 158 -8.12 -3.41 -9.68
C LEU A 158 -7.55 -4.03 -10.96
N TRP A 159 -6.64 -3.30 -11.61
CA TRP A 159 -5.96 -3.73 -12.82
C TRP A 159 -4.45 -3.77 -12.61
N TRP A 160 -3.83 -4.88 -13.02
CA TRP A 160 -2.37 -4.97 -13.15
C TRP A 160 -1.94 -4.36 -14.48
N VAL A 161 -1.04 -3.38 -14.44
CA VAL A 161 -0.64 -2.58 -15.60
C VAL A 161 0.77 -2.95 -16.03
N GLY A 162 0.89 -3.44 -17.27
CA GLY A 162 2.18 -3.67 -17.91
C GLY A 162 2.88 -2.36 -18.28
N GLY A 163 4.21 -2.33 -18.11
CA GLY A 163 5.03 -1.18 -18.45
C GLY A 163 5.03 -0.01 -17.46
N ALA A 164 4.21 -0.06 -16.38
CA ALA A 164 4.18 0.93 -15.31
C ALA A 164 5.04 0.47 -14.11
N ALA A 165 6.29 0.14 -14.34
CA ALA A 165 7.18 -0.37 -13.29
C ALA A 165 7.58 0.73 -12.30
N ALA A 166 7.67 0.35 -11.01
CA ALA A 166 8.34 1.10 -9.96
C ALA A 166 9.37 0.19 -9.28
N TYR A 167 10.38 0.78 -8.66
CA TYR A 167 11.50 0.06 -8.08
C TYR A 167 11.66 0.45 -6.61
N HIS A 168 11.25 -0.45 -5.73
CA HIS A 168 11.36 -0.26 -4.28
C HIS A 168 12.81 -0.41 -3.85
N GLN A 169 13.36 0.65 -3.28
CA GLN A 169 14.74 0.69 -2.82
C GLN A 169 14.93 -0.24 -1.62
N HIS A 170 16.10 -0.87 -1.57
CA HIS A 170 16.41 -1.77 -0.46
C HIS A 170 16.49 -1.00 0.87
N HIS A 171 15.80 -1.52 1.85
CA HIS A 171 16.01 -1.23 3.26
C HIS A 171 15.88 -2.53 4.05
N GLU A 172 16.45 -2.55 5.26
CA GLU A 172 16.30 -3.71 6.13
C GLU A 172 14.83 -3.93 6.51
N VAL A 173 14.36 -5.16 6.30
CA VAL A 173 13.01 -5.57 6.65
C VAL A 173 13.05 -6.72 7.65
N GLU A 174 12.16 -6.67 8.63
CA GLU A 174 11.89 -7.79 9.52
C GLU A 174 10.70 -8.60 9.01
N SER A 175 10.79 -9.91 9.10
CA SER A 175 9.66 -10.79 8.79
C SER A 175 9.46 -11.79 9.94
N PRO A 176 8.39 -11.66 10.74
CA PRO A 176 7.37 -10.60 10.74
C PRO A 176 7.92 -9.24 11.23
N PRO A 177 7.29 -8.11 10.84
CA PRO A 177 7.78 -6.77 11.14
C PRO A 177 7.49 -6.36 12.60
N ARG A 178 8.33 -6.81 13.54
CA ARG A 178 8.14 -6.67 15.00
C ARG A 178 8.13 -5.23 15.47
N ARG A 179 8.86 -4.33 14.79
CA ARG A 179 8.84 -2.89 15.08
C ARG A 179 7.43 -2.28 14.93
N HIS A 180 6.57 -2.90 14.12
CA HIS A 180 5.20 -2.48 13.85
C HIS A 180 4.15 -3.35 14.55
N LEU A 181 4.55 -4.21 15.49
CA LEU A 181 3.68 -5.17 16.17
C LEU A 181 2.41 -4.51 16.75
N ALA A 182 2.56 -3.39 17.46
CA ALA A 182 1.41 -2.71 18.08
C ALA A 182 0.45 -2.14 17.04
N ASP A 183 0.98 -1.58 15.95
CA ASP A 183 0.20 -1.02 14.86
C ASP A 183 -0.58 -2.12 14.13
N ILE A 184 0.11 -3.21 13.77
CA ILE A 184 -0.50 -4.35 13.09
C ILE A 184 -1.63 -4.95 13.92
N VAL A 185 -1.46 -5.13 15.22
CA VAL A 185 -2.50 -5.65 16.12
C VAL A 185 -3.69 -4.68 16.19
N ARG A 186 -3.44 -3.39 16.36
CA ARG A 186 -4.48 -2.36 16.41
C ARG A 186 -5.27 -2.30 15.09
N ASN A 187 -4.55 -2.20 13.99
CA ASN A 187 -5.12 -2.05 12.65
C ASN A 187 -5.84 -3.33 12.19
N SER A 188 -5.31 -4.51 12.50
CA SER A 188 -6.00 -5.79 12.23
C SER A 188 -7.32 -5.89 12.98
N ASN A 189 -7.37 -5.47 14.23
CA ASN A 189 -8.62 -5.45 15.01
C ASN A 189 -9.62 -4.43 14.47
N ARG A 190 -9.16 -3.26 13.99
CA ARG A 190 -10.02 -2.28 13.30
C ARG A 190 -10.61 -2.88 12.04
N PHE A 191 -9.78 -3.48 11.22
CA PHE A 191 -10.17 -4.14 9.99
C PHE A 191 -11.19 -5.25 10.25
N ALA A 192 -10.92 -6.17 11.19
CA ALA A 192 -11.81 -7.25 11.52
C ALA A 192 -13.17 -6.77 12.06
N GLY A 193 -13.20 -5.65 12.78
CA GLY A 193 -14.44 -5.02 13.22
C GLY A 193 -15.32 -4.51 12.07
N ARG A 194 -14.75 -4.18 10.93
CA ARG A 194 -15.46 -3.71 9.73
C ARG A 194 -15.80 -4.82 8.74
N TRP A 195 -14.85 -5.75 8.54
CA TRP A 195 -14.90 -6.73 7.45
C TRP A 195 -15.19 -8.17 7.92
N GLY A 196 -15.12 -8.45 9.22
CA GLY A 196 -15.42 -9.77 9.79
C GLY A 196 -14.28 -10.78 9.70
N TRP A 197 -13.09 -10.38 9.23
CA TRP A 197 -11.90 -11.24 9.12
C TRP A 197 -10.63 -10.42 9.38
N PHE A 198 -9.49 -11.06 9.66
CA PHE A 198 -8.23 -10.40 9.95
C PHE A 198 -7.36 -10.30 8.69
N PRO A 199 -6.82 -9.12 8.35
CA PRO A 199 -5.81 -8.99 7.31
C PRO A 199 -4.45 -9.42 7.87
N MET A 200 -3.44 -9.58 6.99
CA MET A 200 -2.05 -9.88 7.39
C MET A 200 -1.92 -11.16 8.23
N GLU A 201 -2.73 -12.19 7.95
CA GLU A 201 -2.80 -13.43 8.74
C GLU A 201 -1.43 -14.08 8.98
N GLY A 202 -0.53 -14.07 7.98
CA GLY A 202 0.82 -14.63 8.12
C GLY A 202 1.64 -13.95 9.24
N TRP A 203 1.55 -12.64 9.36
CA TRP A 203 2.23 -11.90 10.44
C TRP A 203 1.57 -12.13 11.80
N LEU A 204 0.24 -12.15 11.84
CA LEU A 204 -0.50 -12.41 13.08
C LEU A 204 -0.20 -13.82 13.61
N THR A 205 -0.17 -14.82 12.72
CA THR A 205 0.21 -16.19 13.09
C THR A 205 1.64 -16.24 13.64
N ALA A 206 2.61 -15.65 12.93
CA ALA A 206 3.98 -15.62 13.38
C ALA A 206 4.16 -14.91 14.74
N PHE A 207 3.47 -13.79 14.97
CA PHE A 207 3.48 -13.12 16.27
C PHE A 207 2.84 -13.95 17.39
N ALA A 208 1.80 -14.73 17.07
CA ALA A 208 1.17 -15.64 18.03
C ALA A 208 2.09 -16.82 18.36
N ASP A 209 2.76 -17.41 17.39
CA ASP A 209 3.74 -18.49 17.56
C ASP A 209 4.94 -18.03 18.41
N GLU A 210 5.34 -16.76 18.28
CA GLU A 210 6.36 -16.14 19.14
C GLU A 210 5.84 -15.76 20.53
N GLY A 211 4.57 -15.97 20.84
CA GLY A 211 3.95 -15.62 22.11
C GLY A 211 3.80 -14.11 22.34
N LEU A 212 3.89 -13.28 21.28
CA LEU A 212 3.78 -11.83 21.37
C LEU A 212 2.34 -11.35 21.41
N ILE A 213 1.41 -12.11 20.81
CA ILE A 213 -0.03 -11.80 20.79
C ILE A 213 -0.87 -13.03 21.15
N THR A 214 -2.09 -12.79 21.54
CA THR A 214 -3.10 -13.84 21.77
C THR A 214 -4.46 -13.40 21.27
N LEU A 215 -5.24 -14.35 20.73
CA LEU A 215 -6.61 -14.11 20.30
C LEU A 215 -7.56 -14.42 21.45
N ALA A 216 -8.39 -13.46 21.86
CA ALA A 216 -9.30 -13.61 22.99
C ALA A 216 -10.59 -12.80 22.84
N GLY A 217 -11.59 -13.10 23.70
CA GLY A 217 -12.86 -12.40 23.78
C GLY A 217 -14.01 -13.13 23.06
N ARG A 218 -15.27 -12.77 23.39
CA ARG A 218 -16.48 -13.30 22.75
C ARG A 218 -16.55 -12.92 21.27
N THR A 219 -16.14 -11.71 20.95
CA THR A 219 -15.80 -11.27 19.59
C THR A 219 -14.27 -11.34 19.53
N PRO A 220 -13.68 -12.29 18.79
CA PRO A 220 -12.23 -12.51 18.80
C PRO A 220 -11.46 -11.24 18.43
N ARG A 221 -10.49 -10.85 19.26
CA ARG A 221 -9.57 -9.74 19.02
C ARG A 221 -8.15 -10.16 19.38
N TRP A 222 -7.20 -9.66 18.66
CA TRP A 222 -5.79 -9.83 19.00
C TRP A 222 -5.37 -8.86 20.11
N HIS A 223 -4.65 -9.38 21.09
CA HIS A 223 -4.13 -8.62 22.21
C HIS A 223 -2.64 -8.85 22.35
N LEU A 224 -1.89 -7.79 22.68
CA LEU A 224 -0.49 -7.95 23.06
C LEU A 224 -0.39 -8.71 24.39
N THR A 225 0.50 -9.69 24.44
CA THR A 225 0.91 -10.33 25.71
C THR A 225 1.88 -9.43 26.48
N ALA A 226 2.27 -9.83 27.69
CA ALA A 226 3.33 -9.12 28.42
C ALA A 226 4.66 -9.08 27.63
N ALA A 227 4.98 -10.15 26.87
CA ALA A 227 6.13 -10.18 25.97
C ALA A 227 5.95 -9.22 24.80
N GLY A 228 4.76 -9.20 24.17
CA GLY A 228 4.40 -8.29 23.09
C GLY A 228 4.49 -6.83 23.49
N HIS A 229 4.01 -6.46 24.67
CA HIS A 229 4.15 -5.08 25.17
C HIS A 229 5.62 -4.67 25.37
N ARG A 230 6.50 -5.59 25.77
CA ARG A 230 7.94 -5.31 25.85
C ARG A 230 8.58 -5.19 24.48
N ALA A 231 8.19 -6.04 23.52
CA ALA A 231 8.71 -5.99 22.16
C ALA A 231 8.31 -4.70 21.44
N ALA A 232 7.04 -4.28 21.57
CA ALA A 232 6.51 -3.06 20.94
C ALA A 232 7.09 -1.73 21.49
N ARG A 233 7.81 -1.76 22.63
CA ARG A 233 8.46 -0.57 23.23
C ARG A 233 9.93 -0.43 22.86
N ARG A 234 10.50 -1.39 22.14
CA ARG A 234 11.89 -1.27 21.67
C ARG A 234 11.93 -0.28 20.50
N PRO A 235 12.86 0.70 20.56
CA PRO A 235 13.03 1.70 19.50
C PRO A 235 13.52 1.07 18.19
#